data_e64b52d58b2eb32d0ba771d957a77b48
#
_entry.id   e64b52d58b2eb32d0ba771d957a77b48
#
_cell.length_a   1.000
_cell.length_b   1.000
_cell.length_c   1.000
_cell.angle_alpha   90.00
_cell.angle_beta   90.00
_cell.angle_gamma   90.00
#
_symmetry.space_group_name_H-M   'P 1'
#
loop_
_entity.id
_entity.type
_entity.pdbx_description
1 polymer ?
#
loop_
_entity_poly.entity_id
_entity_poly.type
_entity_poly.pdbx_seq_one_letter_code
_entity_poly.pdbx_strand_id
1 'polypeptide(L)'
;MRFNDSILLAMRAITAHRLRSFLTLLGIAVGIAAVILLTSIGEGIHGYVLGEFSQFGTNVIAISPGKVKTSGPNPVGIPTSVRPLTLEDARALEHLPNVIAVTPGIFGNSEIGGNGRVRRTMVRGAGAGMTQVFNLKVRSGQFLPEEESDNARSFIVLGAKLKNELFSDANPLGARVRVGNMQFRVIGVLEEKGQFLGIDLDDMGYIPAARALELYNRSSLMEVHVSYTEGVPAASVAAAIKSTLKARHGREDFTVTTQED
;
A
#
# COMPACT_ATOMS: atom_id res chain seq x y z
N MET A 1 65.64 0.42 -15.07
CA MET A 1 64.58 -0.45 -15.68
C MET A 1 63.60 0.44 -16.44
N ARG A 2 63.48 0.24 -17.73
CA ARG A 2 62.53 1.05 -18.53
C ARG A 2 61.13 0.52 -18.28
N PHE A 3 60.14 1.39 -18.19
CA PHE A 3 58.71 1.04 -17.95
C PHE A 3 58.23 -0.07 -18.88
N ASN A 4 58.73 -0.10 -20.11
CA ASN A 4 58.42 -1.13 -21.10
C ASN A 4 58.92 -2.52 -20.71
N ASP A 5 60.10 -2.62 -20.00
CA ASP A 5 60.66 -3.91 -19.58
C ASP A 5 59.79 -4.55 -18.47
N SER A 6 59.24 -3.71 -17.59
CA SER A 6 58.31 -4.17 -16.54
C SER A 6 57.01 -4.69 -17.08
N ILE A 7 56.43 -4.04 -18.11
CA ILE A 7 55.25 -4.50 -18.80
C ILE A 7 55.46 -5.82 -19.52
N LEU A 8 56.60 -5.96 -20.21
CA LEU A 8 56.96 -7.18 -20.94
C LEU A 8 57.18 -8.37 -20.00
N LEU A 9 57.79 -8.15 -18.84
CA LEU A 9 57.96 -9.15 -17.79
C LEU A 9 56.62 -9.57 -17.19
N ALA A 10 55.70 -8.64 -16.91
CA ALA A 10 54.36 -8.93 -16.42
C ALA A 10 53.53 -9.75 -17.44
N MET A 11 53.59 -9.40 -18.72
CA MET A 11 52.92 -10.18 -19.77
C MET A 11 53.46 -11.59 -19.90
N ARG A 12 54.79 -11.78 -19.81
CA ARG A 12 55.41 -13.12 -19.83
C ARG A 12 55.02 -13.94 -18.60
N ALA A 13 54.95 -13.33 -17.41
CA ALA A 13 54.51 -14.02 -16.19
C ALA A 13 53.05 -14.51 -16.29
N ILE A 14 52.12 -13.70 -16.88
CA ILE A 14 50.76 -14.05 -17.11
C ILE A 14 50.62 -15.20 -18.13
N THR A 15 51.38 -15.16 -19.19
CA THR A 15 51.34 -16.19 -20.26
C THR A 15 52.03 -17.49 -19.89
N ALA A 16 53.02 -17.49 -18.97
CA ALA A 16 53.73 -18.67 -18.49
C ALA A 16 52.81 -19.63 -17.70
N HIS A 17 51.78 -19.10 -17.01
CA HIS A 17 50.84 -19.90 -16.21
C HIS A 17 49.39 -19.59 -16.58
N ARG A 18 49.03 -19.80 -17.82
CA ARG A 18 47.73 -19.42 -18.43
C ARG A 18 46.51 -19.87 -17.62
N LEU A 19 46.53 -21.10 -17.11
CA LEU A 19 45.41 -21.62 -16.32
C LEU A 19 45.23 -20.90 -14.99
N ARG A 20 46.33 -20.61 -14.29
CA ARG A 20 46.30 -19.87 -13.02
C ARG A 20 45.81 -18.43 -13.23
N SER A 21 46.36 -17.76 -14.23
CA SER A 21 45.97 -16.39 -14.58
C SER A 21 44.51 -16.31 -15.00
N PHE A 22 44.00 -17.27 -15.77
CA PHE A 22 42.61 -17.37 -16.17
C PHE A 22 41.70 -17.58 -14.96
N LEU A 23 42.02 -18.51 -14.07
CA LEU A 23 41.21 -18.79 -12.89
C LEU A 23 41.15 -17.58 -11.92
N THR A 24 42.28 -16.88 -11.77
CA THR A 24 42.36 -15.68 -10.94
C THR A 24 41.53 -14.55 -11.53
N LEU A 25 41.63 -14.31 -12.85
CA LEU A 25 40.83 -13.31 -13.56
C LEU A 25 39.35 -13.65 -13.50
N LEU A 26 38.99 -14.92 -13.71
CA LEU A 26 37.61 -15.39 -13.61
C LEU A 26 37.07 -15.17 -12.21
N GLY A 27 37.83 -15.49 -11.16
CA GLY A 27 37.40 -15.25 -9.77
C GLY A 27 37.13 -13.77 -9.47
N ILE A 28 38.02 -12.90 -9.93
CA ILE A 28 37.86 -11.44 -9.77
C ILE A 28 36.66 -10.96 -10.58
N ALA A 29 36.50 -11.39 -11.83
CA ALA A 29 35.40 -11.00 -12.69
C ALA A 29 34.03 -11.42 -12.11
N VAL A 30 33.93 -12.66 -11.61
CA VAL A 30 32.72 -13.15 -10.95
C VAL A 30 32.42 -12.36 -9.68
N GLY A 31 33.44 -12.06 -8.87
CA GLY A 31 33.29 -11.26 -7.66
C GLY A 31 32.75 -9.84 -7.95
N ILE A 32 33.34 -9.17 -8.94
CA ILE A 32 32.90 -7.83 -9.36
C ILE A 32 31.49 -7.89 -9.96
N ALA A 33 31.21 -8.86 -10.81
CA ALA A 33 29.89 -9.03 -11.41
C ALA A 33 28.80 -9.27 -10.34
N ALA A 34 29.10 -10.07 -9.33
CA ALA A 34 28.17 -10.31 -8.22
C ALA A 34 27.85 -9.03 -7.42
N VAL A 35 28.87 -8.20 -7.14
CA VAL A 35 28.66 -6.92 -6.45
C VAL A 35 27.85 -5.96 -7.31
N ILE A 36 28.16 -5.83 -8.60
CA ILE A 36 27.41 -4.96 -9.52
C ILE A 36 25.94 -5.42 -9.62
N LEU A 37 25.70 -6.72 -9.76
CA LEU A 37 24.33 -7.26 -9.80
C LEU A 37 23.58 -6.95 -8.52
N LEU A 38 24.18 -7.16 -7.37
CA LEU A 38 23.54 -6.92 -6.08
C LEU A 38 23.18 -5.44 -5.88
N THR A 39 24.11 -4.54 -6.20
CA THR A 39 23.85 -3.09 -6.09
C THR A 39 22.82 -2.61 -7.11
N SER A 40 22.85 -3.11 -8.35
CA SER A 40 21.89 -2.76 -9.39
C SER A 40 20.46 -3.23 -9.05
N ILE A 41 20.34 -4.41 -8.46
CA ILE A 41 19.04 -4.91 -7.97
C ILE A 41 18.53 -4.02 -6.82
N GLY A 42 19.40 -3.64 -5.88
CA GLY A 42 19.03 -2.75 -4.78
C GLY A 42 18.54 -1.39 -5.24
N GLU A 43 19.25 -0.75 -6.17
CA GLU A 43 18.84 0.53 -6.77
C GLU A 43 17.57 0.39 -7.61
N GLY A 44 17.45 -0.70 -8.36
CA GLY A 44 16.24 -0.99 -9.15
C GLY A 44 15.00 -1.12 -8.29
N ILE A 45 15.08 -1.85 -7.18
CA ILE A 45 13.97 -1.98 -6.21
C ILE A 45 13.65 -0.62 -5.58
N HIS A 46 14.68 0.13 -5.16
CA HIS A 46 14.48 1.44 -4.57
C HIS A 46 13.78 2.41 -5.54
N GLY A 47 14.25 2.48 -6.78
CA GLY A 47 13.62 3.30 -7.82
C GLY A 47 12.19 2.87 -8.17
N TYR A 48 11.92 1.56 -8.20
CA TYR A 48 10.58 1.02 -8.42
C TYR A 48 9.63 1.43 -7.28
N VAL A 49 10.03 1.22 -6.03
CA VAL A 49 9.22 1.59 -4.85
C VAL A 49 8.94 3.08 -4.81
N LEU A 50 9.95 3.94 -5.00
CA LEU A 50 9.74 5.39 -5.04
C LEU A 50 8.82 5.81 -6.19
N GLY A 51 8.93 5.19 -7.35
CA GLY A 51 8.05 5.44 -8.50
C GLY A 51 6.60 5.09 -8.20
N GLU A 52 6.35 3.96 -7.56
CA GLU A 52 5.03 3.54 -7.11
C GLU A 52 4.43 4.54 -6.11
N PHE A 53 5.18 4.92 -5.09
CA PHE A 53 4.70 5.90 -4.09
C PHE A 53 4.37 7.26 -4.70
N SER A 54 5.16 7.73 -5.66
CA SER A 54 4.93 9.04 -6.29
C SER A 54 3.61 9.11 -7.09
N GLN A 55 3.13 7.99 -7.62
CA GLN A 55 1.86 7.91 -8.34
C GLN A 55 0.62 7.90 -7.42
N PHE A 56 0.79 7.45 -6.17
CA PHE A 56 -0.30 7.21 -5.22
C PHE A 56 -0.42 8.26 -4.11
N GLY A 57 0.41 9.28 -4.11
CA GLY A 57 0.44 10.37 -3.14
C GLY A 57 1.71 10.35 -2.30
N THR A 58 2.44 11.44 -2.35
CA THR A 58 3.74 11.58 -1.66
C THR A 58 3.62 11.89 -0.17
N ASN A 59 2.44 12.35 0.28
CA ASN A 59 2.24 12.85 1.63
C ASN A 59 1.20 12.01 2.37
N VAL A 60 1.49 10.71 2.54
CA VAL A 60 0.60 9.77 3.22
C VAL A 60 1.30 9.14 4.41
N ILE A 61 0.61 9.11 5.55
CA ILE A 61 1.02 8.41 6.77
C ILE A 61 0.09 7.23 6.96
N ALA A 62 0.66 6.05 7.16
CA ALA A 62 -0.07 4.83 7.48
C ALA A 62 -0.06 4.57 8.99
N ILE A 63 -1.20 4.19 9.52
CA ILE A 63 -1.38 3.85 10.93
C ILE A 63 -1.92 2.42 10.98
N SER A 64 -1.20 1.55 11.69
CA SER A 64 -1.58 0.14 11.87
C SER A 64 -1.78 -0.17 13.35
N PRO A 65 -2.73 -1.05 13.71
CA PRO A 65 -2.89 -1.50 15.08
C PRO A 65 -1.70 -2.35 15.53
N GLY A 66 -1.34 -2.22 16.78
CA GLY A 66 -0.22 -2.94 17.37
C GLY A 66 1.11 -2.17 17.30
N LYS A 67 1.98 -2.42 18.27
CA LYS A 67 3.32 -1.85 18.31
C LYS A 67 4.32 -2.88 17.79
N VAL A 68 4.91 -2.63 16.64
CA VAL A 68 6.03 -3.42 16.14
C VAL A 68 7.28 -3.02 16.93
N LYS A 69 7.70 -3.84 17.89
CA LYS A 69 9.00 -3.69 18.54
C LYS A 69 10.07 -4.27 17.63
N THR A 70 10.84 -3.41 17.01
CA THR A 70 12.02 -3.81 16.21
C THR A 70 13.25 -4.18 17.07
N SER A 71 13.15 -4.08 18.40
CA SER A 71 14.25 -4.36 19.33
C SER A 71 13.84 -5.45 20.33
N GLY A 72 14.46 -6.62 20.24
CA GLY A 72 14.28 -7.72 21.19
C GLY A 72 14.61 -9.09 20.57
N PRO A 73 14.80 -10.14 21.37
CA PRO A 73 15.16 -11.48 20.89
C PRO A 73 14.06 -12.20 20.10
N ASN A 74 12.88 -11.63 19.97
CA ASN A 74 11.80 -12.11 19.12
C ASN A 74 11.56 -11.12 17.97
N PRO A 75 12.10 -11.39 16.77
CA PRO A 75 11.95 -10.50 15.60
C PRO A 75 10.55 -10.57 14.94
N VAL A 76 9.67 -11.44 15.38
CA VAL A 76 8.27 -11.47 14.93
C VAL A 76 7.44 -10.85 16.04
N GLY A 77 7.23 -9.54 15.98
CA GLY A 77 6.35 -8.81 16.87
C GLY A 77 4.93 -9.36 16.77
N ILE A 78 4.59 -10.28 17.68
CA ILE A 78 3.19 -10.53 17.99
C ILE A 78 2.68 -9.21 18.56
N PRO A 79 1.71 -8.54 17.90
CA PRO A 79 1.16 -7.31 18.45
C PRO A 79 0.60 -7.67 19.83
N THR A 80 1.23 -7.15 20.87
CA THR A 80 0.66 -7.27 22.20
C THR A 80 -0.65 -6.52 22.18
N SER A 81 -1.73 -7.27 22.14
CA SER A 81 -3.09 -6.85 22.12
C SER A 81 -3.41 -5.57 22.77
N VAL A 82 -4.28 -4.90 22.10
CA VAL A 82 -4.44 -3.62 22.37
C VAL A 82 -5.82 -3.14 21.99
N ARG A 83 -6.13 -1.98 22.30
CA ARG A 83 -7.39 -1.39 21.92
C ARG A 83 -7.52 -1.41 20.38
N PRO A 84 -8.64 -1.93 19.85
CA PRO A 84 -8.82 -1.98 18.40
C PRO A 84 -8.84 -0.56 17.84
N LEU A 85 -8.21 -0.37 16.67
CA LEU A 85 -8.32 0.87 15.92
C LEU A 85 -9.74 0.96 15.33
N THR A 86 -10.45 2.03 15.62
CA THR A 86 -11.89 2.17 15.31
C THR A 86 -12.16 3.23 14.24
N LEU A 87 -13.39 3.24 13.69
CA LEU A 87 -13.84 4.31 12.80
C LEU A 87 -13.85 5.68 13.48
N GLU A 88 -14.13 5.72 14.79
CA GLU A 88 -14.07 6.96 15.57
C GLU A 88 -12.64 7.48 15.72
N ASP A 89 -11.65 6.61 15.79
CA ASP A 89 -10.25 7.01 15.79
C ASP A 89 -9.87 7.62 14.45
N ALA A 90 -10.29 7.02 13.34
CA ALA A 90 -10.07 7.59 12.01
C ALA A 90 -10.70 9.00 11.88
N ARG A 91 -11.94 9.18 12.34
CA ARG A 91 -12.61 10.48 12.33
C ARG A 91 -11.90 11.51 13.21
N ALA A 92 -11.40 11.11 14.37
CA ALA A 92 -10.65 12.03 15.23
C ALA A 92 -9.40 12.60 14.56
N LEU A 93 -8.81 11.84 13.61
CA LEU A 93 -7.66 12.28 12.83
C LEU A 93 -8.02 13.28 11.72
N GLU A 94 -9.26 13.30 11.23
CA GLU A 94 -9.71 14.25 10.20
C GLU A 94 -9.68 15.70 10.67
N HIS A 95 -9.76 15.92 11.98
CA HIS A 95 -9.77 17.24 12.58
C HIS A 95 -8.38 17.77 12.96
N LEU A 96 -7.33 17.02 12.65
CA LEU A 96 -5.97 17.45 12.96
C LEU A 96 -5.48 18.54 12.00
N PRO A 97 -4.68 19.49 12.45
CA PRO A 97 -4.10 20.50 11.58
C PRO A 97 -3.21 19.85 10.53
N ASN A 98 -3.25 20.40 9.33
CA ASN A 98 -2.52 19.93 8.14
C ASN A 98 -2.95 18.55 7.62
N VAL A 99 -3.99 17.92 8.14
CA VAL A 99 -4.61 16.73 7.56
C VAL A 99 -5.56 17.17 6.45
N ILE A 100 -5.44 16.56 5.27
CA ILE A 100 -6.28 16.83 4.10
C ILE A 100 -7.42 15.81 4.03
N ALA A 101 -7.09 14.53 4.19
CA ALA A 101 -8.06 13.45 4.13
C ALA A 101 -7.61 12.25 4.95
N VAL A 102 -8.58 11.49 5.43
CA VAL A 102 -8.37 10.25 6.17
C VAL A 102 -9.20 9.16 5.52
N THR A 103 -8.64 7.97 5.41
CA THR A 103 -9.40 6.80 4.98
C THR A 103 -9.11 5.60 5.87
N PRO A 104 -10.14 5.03 6.50
CA PRO A 104 -10.03 3.74 7.17
C PRO A 104 -9.80 2.63 6.13
N GLY A 105 -9.09 1.57 6.50
CA GLY A 105 -8.81 0.43 5.65
C GLY A 105 -9.19 -0.89 6.32
N ILE A 106 -10.07 -1.62 5.68
CA ILE A 106 -10.36 -3.03 5.94
C ILE A 106 -10.37 -3.71 4.57
N PHE A 107 -9.73 -4.82 4.42
CA PHE A 107 -9.75 -5.53 3.15
C PHE A 107 -9.81 -7.05 3.36
N GLY A 108 -10.33 -7.71 2.37
CA GLY A 108 -10.43 -9.15 2.29
C GLY A 108 -10.91 -9.58 0.92
N ASN A 109 -10.83 -10.87 0.65
CA ASN A 109 -11.33 -11.44 -0.59
C ASN A 109 -12.79 -11.86 -0.43
N SER A 110 -13.62 -11.48 -1.38
CA SER A 110 -15.03 -11.87 -1.45
C SER A 110 -15.47 -12.17 -2.88
N GLU A 111 -16.52 -12.93 -3.02
CA GLU A 111 -17.19 -13.09 -4.30
C GLU A 111 -18.10 -11.90 -4.55
N ILE A 112 -17.96 -11.27 -5.70
CA ILE A 112 -18.83 -10.20 -6.18
C ILE A 112 -19.63 -10.74 -7.35
N GLY A 113 -20.94 -10.79 -7.19
CA GLY A 113 -21.87 -11.28 -8.20
C GLY A 113 -22.75 -10.14 -8.72
N GLY A 114 -22.81 -9.96 -10.04
CA GLY A 114 -23.65 -8.97 -10.71
C GLY A 114 -23.81 -9.30 -12.19
N ASN A 115 -24.94 -8.87 -12.77
CA ASN A 115 -25.22 -9.08 -14.18
C ASN A 115 -25.07 -10.55 -14.67
N GLY A 116 -25.41 -11.51 -13.81
CA GLY A 116 -25.28 -12.94 -14.12
C GLY A 116 -23.85 -13.50 -14.08
N ARG A 117 -22.86 -12.71 -13.69
CA ARG A 117 -21.46 -13.09 -13.57
C ARG A 117 -21.00 -13.02 -12.13
N VAL A 118 -19.97 -13.77 -11.79
CA VAL A 118 -19.36 -13.80 -10.46
C VAL A 118 -17.83 -13.70 -10.61
N ARG A 119 -17.22 -12.88 -9.78
CA ARG A 119 -15.78 -12.75 -9.69
C ARG A 119 -15.32 -12.75 -8.24
N ARG A 120 -14.31 -13.55 -7.91
CA ARG A 120 -13.68 -13.52 -6.60
C ARG A 120 -12.51 -12.55 -6.66
N THR A 121 -12.59 -11.49 -5.88
CA THR A 121 -11.56 -10.46 -5.85
C THR A 121 -11.50 -9.77 -4.50
N MET A 122 -10.56 -8.84 -4.35
CA MET A 122 -10.42 -8.05 -3.14
C MET A 122 -11.55 -7.03 -3.01
N VAL A 123 -12.10 -6.91 -1.82
CA VAL A 123 -13.03 -5.85 -1.44
C VAL A 123 -12.41 -5.03 -0.33
N ARG A 124 -12.35 -3.74 -0.54
CA ARG A 124 -11.80 -2.77 0.40
C ARG A 124 -12.90 -1.92 1.01
N GLY A 125 -12.97 -1.93 2.33
CA GLY A 125 -13.72 -0.94 3.10
C GLY A 125 -12.92 0.35 3.17
N ALA A 126 -13.56 1.45 2.78
CA ALA A 126 -12.93 2.76 2.69
C ALA A 126 -13.88 3.87 3.19
N GLY A 127 -13.33 5.05 3.44
CA GLY A 127 -14.07 6.29 3.63
C GLY A 127 -14.05 7.17 2.38
N ALA A 128 -14.76 8.29 2.42
CA ALA A 128 -14.83 9.28 1.34
C ALA A 128 -13.43 9.84 0.96
N GLY A 129 -12.54 9.99 1.94
CA GLY A 129 -11.18 10.48 1.73
C GLY A 129 -10.25 9.58 0.91
N MET A 130 -10.67 8.36 0.58
CA MET A 130 -9.86 7.40 -0.18
C MET A 130 -9.37 7.95 -1.52
N THR A 131 -10.21 8.70 -2.23
CA THR A 131 -9.86 9.31 -3.53
C THR A 131 -8.74 10.31 -3.42
N GLN A 132 -8.69 11.07 -2.34
CA GLN A 132 -7.66 12.07 -2.07
C GLN A 132 -6.37 11.39 -1.57
N VAL A 133 -6.48 10.43 -0.64
CA VAL A 133 -5.33 9.72 -0.07
C VAL A 133 -4.57 8.93 -1.13
N PHE A 134 -5.28 8.26 -2.05
CA PHE A 134 -4.65 7.40 -3.07
C PHE A 134 -4.74 7.99 -4.50
N ASN A 135 -5.11 9.26 -4.62
CA ASN A 135 -5.24 9.96 -5.91
C ASN A 135 -6.04 9.13 -6.93
N LEU A 136 -7.20 8.61 -6.50
CA LEU A 136 -8.11 7.85 -7.35
C LEU A 136 -9.09 8.79 -8.04
N LYS A 137 -9.38 8.53 -9.31
CA LYS A 137 -10.36 9.30 -10.08
C LYS A 137 -11.59 8.46 -10.39
N VAL A 138 -12.74 9.10 -10.35
CA VAL A 138 -14.02 8.47 -10.72
C VAL A 138 -14.28 8.71 -12.19
N ARG A 139 -14.45 7.63 -12.95
CA ARG A 139 -14.78 7.66 -14.38
C ARG A 139 -16.26 7.94 -14.62
N SER A 140 -17.14 7.34 -13.82
CA SER A 140 -18.58 7.52 -13.92
C SER A 140 -19.24 7.36 -12.55
N GLY A 141 -20.31 8.12 -12.32
CA GLY A 141 -20.99 8.17 -11.03
C GLY A 141 -20.24 8.99 -10.00
N GLN A 142 -20.18 8.50 -8.78
CA GLN A 142 -19.50 9.16 -7.65
C GLN A 142 -18.79 8.14 -6.77
N PHE A 143 -17.83 8.59 -5.98
CA PHE A 143 -17.21 7.76 -4.94
C PHE A 143 -18.12 7.65 -3.72
N LEU A 144 -17.69 6.88 -2.72
CA LEU A 144 -18.39 6.71 -1.46
C LEU A 144 -18.60 8.08 -0.79
N PRO A 145 -19.83 8.41 -0.37
CA PRO A 145 -20.10 9.65 0.36
C PRO A 145 -19.51 9.57 1.79
N GLU A 146 -19.37 10.72 2.41
CA GLU A 146 -19.17 10.79 3.86
C GLU A 146 -20.41 10.22 4.56
N GLU A 147 -20.20 9.27 5.44
CA GLU A 147 -21.28 8.62 6.19
C GLU A 147 -20.93 8.53 7.67
N GLU A 148 -21.95 8.72 8.49
CA GLU A 148 -21.88 8.38 9.91
C GLU A 148 -21.78 6.85 10.05
N SER A 149 -20.94 6.36 10.99
CA SER A 149 -20.64 4.94 11.15
C SER A 149 -21.88 4.06 11.32
N ASP A 150 -22.91 4.59 11.96
CA ASP A 150 -24.11 3.81 12.35
C ASP A 150 -25.14 3.66 11.22
N ASN A 151 -25.01 4.44 10.14
CA ASN A 151 -25.97 4.49 9.04
C ASN A 151 -25.33 4.29 7.65
N ALA A 152 -24.23 3.57 7.57
CA ALA A 152 -23.55 3.34 6.30
C ALA A 152 -24.49 2.64 5.32
N ARG A 153 -24.69 3.26 4.15
CA ARG A 153 -25.52 2.71 3.07
C ARG A 153 -24.75 1.61 2.34
N SER A 154 -25.47 0.62 1.85
CA SER A 154 -24.87 -0.47 1.07
C SER A 154 -24.53 -0.01 -0.35
N PHE A 155 -23.51 0.82 -0.49
CA PHE A 155 -22.98 1.32 -1.76
C PHE A 155 -21.67 0.63 -2.09
N ILE A 156 -21.42 0.48 -3.39
CA ILE A 156 -20.16 -0.04 -3.90
C ILE A 156 -19.68 0.80 -5.09
N VAL A 157 -18.39 1.05 -5.13
CA VAL A 157 -17.69 1.60 -6.28
C VAL A 157 -16.82 0.50 -6.86
N LEU A 158 -16.87 0.33 -8.17
CA LEU A 158 -16.13 -0.74 -8.87
C LEU A 158 -14.84 -0.18 -9.45
N GLY A 159 -13.76 -0.92 -9.33
CA GLY A 159 -12.56 -0.69 -10.13
C GLY A 159 -12.84 -0.97 -11.61
N ALA A 160 -12.06 -0.40 -12.50
CA ALA A 160 -12.29 -0.45 -13.94
C ALA A 160 -12.31 -1.87 -14.49
N LYS A 161 -11.37 -2.72 -14.07
CA LYS A 161 -11.29 -4.12 -14.49
C LYS A 161 -12.43 -4.95 -13.92
N LEU A 162 -12.76 -4.79 -12.63
CA LEU A 162 -13.89 -5.47 -12.00
C LEU A 162 -15.22 -5.13 -12.71
N LYS A 163 -15.42 -3.84 -13.07
CA LYS A 163 -16.57 -3.41 -13.87
C LYS A 163 -16.63 -4.15 -15.21
N ASN A 164 -15.53 -4.23 -15.93
CA ASN A 164 -15.45 -4.88 -17.23
C ASN A 164 -15.74 -6.37 -17.14
N GLU A 165 -15.23 -7.04 -16.12
CA GLU A 165 -15.45 -8.48 -15.88
C GLU A 165 -16.92 -8.79 -15.56
N LEU A 166 -17.59 -7.96 -14.76
CA LEU A 166 -18.97 -8.21 -14.36
C LEU A 166 -20.01 -7.68 -15.37
N PHE A 167 -19.77 -6.53 -15.94
CA PHE A 167 -20.75 -5.80 -16.73
C PHE A 167 -20.39 -5.65 -18.22
N SER A 168 -19.15 -5.95 -18.61
CA SER A 168 -18.66 -5.68 -19.98
C SER A 168 -18.99 -4.24 -20.41
N ASP A 169 -19.76 -4.06 -21.48
CA ASP A 169 -20.18 -2.76 -22.00
C ASP A 169 -21.42 -2.18 -21.32
N ALA A 170 -22.11 -2.98 -20.49
CA ALA A 170 -23.32 -2.51 -19.80
C ALA A 170 -22.97 -1.44 -18.74
N ASN A 171 -23.89 -0.50 -18.55
CA ASN A 171 -23.80 0.51 -17.51
C ASN A 171 -24.07 -0.12 -16.14
N PRO A 172 -23.12 -0.13 -15.21
CA PRO A 172 -23.30 -0.73 -13.89
C PRO A 172 -24.01 0.20 -12.90
N LEU A 173 -24.11 1.51 -13.18
CA LEU A 173 -24.64 2.48 -12.22
C LEU A 173 -26.08 2.17 -11.84
N GLY A 174 -26.35 2.13 -10.54
CA GLY A 174 -27.66 1.79 -9.99
C GLY A 174 -27.95 0.29 -9.91
N ALA A 175 -27.15 -0.56 -10.58
CA ALA A 175 -27.31 -2.01 -10.50
C ALA A 175 -27.04 -2.53 -9.08
N ARG A 176 -27.66 -3.65 -8.74
CA ARG A 176 -27.41 -4.37 -7.49
C ARG A 176 -26.38 -5.45 -7.74
N VAL A 177 -25.38 -5.50 -6.89
CA VAL A 177 -24.35 -6.56 -6.84
C VAL A 177 -24.35 -7.20 -5.47
N ARG A 178 -24.08 -8.48 -5.42
CA ARG A 178 -23.90 -9.24 -4.19
C ARG A 178 -22.42 -9.33 -3.88
N VAL A 179 -22.01 -8.96 -2.68
CA VAL A 179 -20.66 -9.12 -2.17
C VAL A 179 -20.73 -10.05 -0.96
N GLY A 180 -20.23 -11.27 -1.12
CA GLY A 180 -20.39 -12.31 -0.11
C GLY A 180 -21.89 -12.57 0.15
N ASN A 181 -22.33 -12.29 1.37
CA ASN A 181 -23.73 -12.44 1.81
C ASN A 181 -24.54 -11.12 1.79
N MET A 182 -23.93 -10.00 1.41
CA MET A 182 -24.55 -8.68 1.45
C MET A 182 -24.86 -8.15 0.04
N GLN A 183 -25.90 -7.33 -0.08
CA GLN A 183 -26.24 -6.65 -1.33
C GLN A 183 -25.83 -5.18 -1.30
N PHE A 184 -25.26 -4.71 -2.41
CA PHE A 184 -24.79 -3.34 -2.58
C PHE A 184 -25.36 -2.75 -3.88
N ARG A 185 -25.53 -1.43 -3.89
CA ARG A 185 -25.88 -0.68 -5.11
C ARG A 185 -24.60 -0.05 -5.67
N VAL A 186 -24.35 -0.26 -6.95
CA VAL A 186 -23.23 0.38 -7.64
C VAL A 186 -23.52 1.87 -7.82
N ILE A 187 -22.65 2.73 -7.31
CA ILE A 187 -22.77 4.19 -7.39
C ILE A 187 -21.66 4.85 -8.20
N GLY A 188 -20.59 4.13 -8.50
CA GLY A 188 -19.49 4.66 -9.29
C GLY A 188 -18.58 3.58 -9.86
N VAL A 189 -17.77 4.02 -10.81
CA VAL A 189 -16.69 3.24 -11.42
C VAL A 189 -15.45 4.11 -11.44
N LEU A 190 -14.32 3.58 -11.00
CA LEU A 190 -13.05 4.28 -11.02
C LEU A 190 -12.42 4.30 -12.43
N GLU A 191 -11.55 5.27 -12.69
CA GLU A 191 -10.62 5.22 -13.79
C GLU A 191 -9.58 4.11 -13.56
N GLU A 192 -8.97 3.65 -14.64
CA GLU A 192 -7.85 2.72 -14.56
C GLU A 192 -6.67 3.38 -13.83
N LYS A 193 -6.18 2.72 -12.79
CA LYS A 193 -5.05 3.19 -11.98
C LYS A 193 -3.87 2.21 -12.05
N GLY A 194 -4.15 0.94 -12.30
CA GLY A 194 -3.15 -0.12 -12.35
C GLY A 194 -2.91 -0.78 -10.99
N GLN A 195 -1.68 -1.25 -10.81
CA GLN A 195 -1.28 -1.98 -9.59
C GLN A 195 -0.52 -1.05 -8.64
N PHE A 196 -0.71 -1.26 -7.36
CA PHE A 196 0.06 -0.63 -6.29
C PHE A 196 0.66 -1.71 -5.39
N LEU A 197 1.98 -1.79 -5.32
CA LEU A 197 2.73 -2.79 -4.54
C LEU A 197 2.21 -4.23 -4.75
N GLY A 198 1.88 -4.58 -5.99
CA GLY A 198 1.36 -5.90 -6.36
C GLY A 198 -0.14 -6.10 -6.13
N ILE A 199 -0.86 -5.10 -5.64
CA ILE A 199 -2.31 -5.11 -5.50
C ILE A 199 -2.93 -4.42 -6.71
N ASP A 200 -3.79 -5.15 -7.44
CA ASP A 200 -4.50 -4.63 -8.61
C ASP A 200 -5.71 -3.79 -8.15
N LEU A 201 -5.56 -2.45 -8.16
CA LEU A 201 -6.60 -1.53 -7.73
C LEU A 201 -7.79 -1.47 -8.69
N ASP A 202 -7.58 -1.87 -9.93
CA ASP A 202 -8.63 -1.90 -10.94
C ASP A 202 -9.53 -3.13 -10.79
N ASP A 203 -8.99 -4.19 -10.17
CA ASP A 203 -9.73 -5.43 -9.90
C ASP A 203 -10.20 -5.49 -8.42
N MET A 204 -10.85 -4.42 -7.97
CA MET A 204 -11.34 -4.30 -6.59
C MET A 204 -12.74 -3.71 -6.52
N GLY A 205 -13.47 -4.09 -5.45
CA GLY A 205 -14.68 -3.39 -5.03
C GLY A 205 -14.41 -2.52 -3.79
N TYR A 206 -14.93 -1.30 -3.81
CA TYR A 206 -14.80 -0.34 -2.69
C TYR A 206 -16.16 -0.15 -2.05
N ILE A 207 -16.28 -0.43 -0.75
CA ILE A 207 -17.52 -0.33 0.04
C ILE A 207 -17.27 0.53 1.28
N PRO A 208 -18.31 1.08 1.93
CA PRO A 208 -18.13 1.79 3.20
C PRO A 208 -17.41 0.93 4.24
N ALA A 209 -16.49 1.53 4.98
CA ALA A 209 -15.67 0.81 5.96
C ALA A 209 -16.52 0.11 7.04
N ALA A 210 -17.64 0.73 7.48
CA ALA A 210 -18.56 0.10 8.41
C ALA A 210 -19.20 -1.19 7.83
N ARG A 211 -19.56 -1.18 6.54
CA ARG A 211 -20.07 -2.38 5.85
C ARG A 211 -19.01 -3.45 5.65
N ALA A 212 -17.75 -3.05 5.47
CA ALA A 212 -16.64 -4.01 5.40
C ALA A 212 -16.38 -4.68 6.76
N LEU A 213 -16.51 -3.94 7.86
CA LEU A 213 -16.44 -4.52 9.21
C LEU A 213 -17.50 -5.59 9.41
N GLU A 214 -18.75 -5.32 9.00
CA GLU A 214 -19.84 -6.29 9.04
C GLU A 214 -19.57 -7.50 8.13
N LEU A 215 -19.19 -7.25 6.87
CA LEU A 215 -18.93 -8.28 5.86
C LEU A 215 -17.87 -9.29 6.32
N TYR A 216 -16.82 -8.80 6.97
CA TYR A 216 -15.69 -9.61 7.43
C TYR A 216 -15.78 -9.99 8.91
N ASN A 217 -16.89 -9.66 9.58
CA ASN A 217 -17.11 -9.90 11.02
C ASN A 217 -15.90 -9.41 11.86
N ARG A 218 -15.49 -8.17 11.62
CA ARG A 218 -14.38 -7.54 12.33
C ARG A 218 -14.87 -6.37 13.18
N SER A 219 -14.23 -6.17 14.32
CA SER A 219 -14.47 -5.04 15.22
C SER A 219 -13.38 -3.96 15.16
N SER A 220 -12.34 -4.19 14.36
CA SER A 220 -11.20 -3.26 14.24
C SER A 220 -10.83 -3.00 12.81
N LEU A 221 -10.34 -1.78 12.55
CA LEU A 221 -9.67 -1.42 11.32
C LEU A 221 -8.34 -2.18 11.20
N MET A 222 -7.96 -2.49 9.97
CA MET A 222 -6.65 -3.07 9.66
C MET A 222 -5.59 -1.98 9.54
N GLU A 223 -6.00 -0.80 9.05
CA GLU A 223 -5.14 0.35 8.85
C GLU A 223 -5.97 1.63 8.79
N VAL A 224 -5.31 2.77 8.98
CA VAL A 224 -5.86 4.10 8.65
C VAL A 224 -4.77 4.84 7.88
N HIS A 225 -5.14 5.44 6.76
CA HIS A 225 -4.25 6.28 5.99
C HIS A 225 -4.67 7.74 6.11
N VAL A 226 -3.68 8.59 6.30
CA VAL A 226 -3.85 10.05 6.46
C VAL A 226 -3.02 10.74 5.40
N SER A 227 -3.65 11.52 4.53
CA SER A 227 -2.93 12.46 3.66
C SER A 227 -2.83 13.83 4.33
N TYR A 228 -1.69 14.48 4.17
CA TYR A 228 -1.40 15.75 4.79
C TYR A 228 -0.84 16.77 3.78
N THR A 229 -0.85 18.03 4.18
CA THR A 229 -0.48 19.18 3.33
C THR A 229 0.99 19.09 2.91
N GLU A 230 1.25 19.25 1.63
CA GLU A 230 2.58 19.30 1.06
C GLU A 230 3.42 20.42 1.70
N GLY A 231 4.70 20.15 1.90
CA GLY A 231 5.63 21.08 2.55
C GLY A 231 5.59 21.07 4.09
N VAL A 232 4.67 20.32 4.70
CA VAL A 232 4.66 20.11 6.15
C VAL A 232 5.55 18.90 6.48
N PRO A 233 6.45 18.98 7.48
CA PRO A 233 7.27 17.85 7.89
C PRO A 233 6.41 16.67 8.35
N ALA A 234 6.60 15.49 7.76
CA ALA A 234 5.89 14.26 8.11
C ALA A 234 5.96 13.95 9.62
N ALA A 235 7.12 14.18 10.22
CA ALA A 235 7.34 13.98 11.65
C ALA A 235 6.39 14.81 12.54
N SER A 236 6.04 16.05 12.15
CA SER A 236 5.14 16.88 12.91
C SER A 236 3.70 16.38 12.90
N VAL A 237 3.24 15.92 11.71
CA VAL A 237 1.90 15.32 11.55
C VAL A 237 1.83 13.98 12.27
N ALA A 238 2.88 13.15 12.14
CA ALA A 238 2.98 11.89 12.86
C ALA A 238 2.96 12.07 14.38
N ALA A 239 3.61 13.12 14.91
CA ALA A 239 3.56 13.44 16.33
C ALA A 239 2.15 13.86 16.80
N ALA A 240 1.42 14.65 16.01
CA ALA A 240 0.03 15.01 16.29
C ALA A 240 -0.88 13.77 16.27
N ILE A 241 -0.75 12.89 15.28
CA ILE A 241 -1.47 11.62 15.19
C ILE A 241 -1.19 10.77 16.44
N LYS A 242 0.09 10.56 16.78
CA LYS A 242 0.49 9.80 17.98
C LYS A 242 -0.10 10.37 19.26
N SER A 243 -0.06 11.70 19.44
CA SER A 243 -0.64 12.37 20.60
C SER A 243 -2.14 12.13 20.72
N THR A 244 -2.88 12.28 19.62
CA THR A 244 -4.34 12.13 19.60
C THR A 244 -4.75 10.69 19.88
N LEU A 245 -4.14 9.72 19.20
CA LEU A 245 -4.46 8.31 19.42
C LEU A 245 -4.03 7.84 20.81
N LYS A 246 -2.89 8.30 21.33
CA LYS A 246 -2.44 8.02 22.69
C LYS A 246 -3.41 8.56 23.74
N ALA A 247 -3.96 9.75 23.55
CA ALA A 247 -4.96 10.31 24.45
C ALA A 247 -6.26 9.49 24.44
N ARG A 248 -6.67 8.97 23.27
CA ARG A 248 -7.87 8.15 23.14
C ARG A 248 -7.69 6.72 23.65
N HIS A 249 -6.53 6.10 23.41
CA HIS A 249 -6.23 4.73 23.78
C HIS A 249 -5.65 4.59 25.20
N GLY A 250 -5.13 5.71 25.80
CA GLY A 250 -4.43 5.71 27.08
C GLY A 250 -3.00 5.19 27.00
N ARG A 251 -2.58 4.65 25.87
CA ARG A 251 -1.23 4.13 25.61
C ARG A 251 -0.92 4.14 24.10
N GLU A 252 0.35 3.96 23.76
CA GLU A 252 0.80 3.86 22.38
C GLU A 252 0.81 2.37 21.97
N ASP A 253 -0.28 1.94 21.37
CA ASP A 253 -0.56 0.57 20.96
C ASP A 253 -0.84 0.43 19.46
N PHE A 254 -0.31 1.36 18.71
CA PHE A 254 -0.37 1.47 17.26
C PHE A 254 1.02 1.84 16.74
N THR A 255 1.20 1.60 15.46
CA THR A 255 2.41 2.00 14.71
C THR A 255 2.01 3.09 13.72
N VAL A 256 2.78 4.15 13.68
CA VAL A 256 2.65 5.24 12.69
C VAL A 256 3.88 5.17 11.80
N THR A 257 3.67 4.91 10.53
CA THR A 257 4.73 4.79 9.51
C THR A 257 4.61 5.94 8.53
N THR A 258 5.70 6.64 8.32
CA THR A 258 5.83 7.69 7.31
C THR A 258 6.51 7.13 6.07
N GLN A 259 6.54 7.89 4.98
CA GLN A 259 7.27 7.47 3.77
C GLN A 259 8.80 7.60 3.91
N GLU A 260 9.25 8.27 4.96
CA GLU A 260 10.67 8.44 5.27
C GLU A 260 11.23 7.30 6.14
N ASP A 261 10.35 6.47 6.73
CA ASP A 261 10.71 5.30 7.55
C ASP A 261 11.00 4.06 6.68
#